data_021913949b6309f1980ffd2be98a98b9
#
_entry.id   021913949b6309f1980ffd2be98a98b9
#
_cell.length_a   1.000
_cell.length_b   1.000
_cell.length_c   1.000
_cell.angle_alpha   90.00
_cell.angle_beta   90.00
_cell.angle_gamma   90.00
#
_symmetry.space_group_name_H-M   'P 1'
#
loop_
_entity.id
_entity.type
_entity.pdbx_description
1 polymer ?
#
loop_
_entity_poly.entity_id
_entity_poly.type
_entity_poly.pdbx_seq_one_letter_code
_entity_poly.pdbx_strand_id
1 'polypeptide(L)'
;FEYASNGSLFDHLHVTESEHLNWQMRLRITVGMAYCLEHMHKLNPPMTHNNLTSSSVYLMEDFAVKISDFSFSYQKDFKTTENQAPVPAPEANVYNFGVLLFEVITGRLPFSVDSTIGDWASDYLKCDKPVQDMVDPTLESFDEENLVSLWDLMRSCVHPDPHQRPLMNNIAATLRDITRITPDAASPKLSPMWWAELEIMSPPPS
;
A
#
# COMPACT_ATOMS: atom_id res chain seq x y z
N PHE A 1 -0.44 17.03 -13.93
CA PHE A 1 -0.24 15.63 -13.49
C PHE A 1 1.20 15.45 -13.08
N GLU A 2 1.47 15.27 -11.83
CA GLU A 2 2.79 14.97 -11.32
C GLU A 2 3.18 13.56 -11.76
N TYR A 3 4.24 13.48 -12.55
CA TYR A 3 4.75 12.20 -13.07
C TYR A 3 5.48 11.45 -11.95
N ALA A 4 5.12 10.19 -11.71
CA ALA A 4 5.87 9.32 -10.80
C ALA A 4 7.14 8.86 -11.52
N SER A 5 8.28 9.44 -11.14
CA SER A 5 9.55 9.26 -11.86
C SER A 5 10.15 7.86 -11.74
N ASN A 6 9.80 7.12 -10.69
CA ASN A 6 10.35 5.78 -10.42
C ASN A 6 9.39 4.62 -10.77
N GLY A 7 8.34 4.85 -11.56
CA GLY A 7 7.44 3.77 -11.96
C GLY A 7 6.56 3.23 -10.83
N SER A 8 6.08 2.00 -10.98
CA SER A 8 5.21 1.34 -10.00
C SER A 8 6.00 0.44 -9.03
N LEU A 9 5.40 0.16 -7.88
CA LEU A 9 5.93 -0.82 -6.93
C LEU A 9 6.07 -2.21 -7.59
N PHE A 10 5.14 -2.55 -8.49
CA PHE A 10 5.21 -3.79 -9.27
C PHE A 10 6.51 -3.90 -10.07
N ASP A 11 6.90 -2.82 -10.76
CA ASP A 11 8.11 -2.82 -11.58
C ASP A 11 9.35 -3.13 -10.72
N HIS A 12 9.46 -2.53 -9.53
CA HIS A 12 10.59 -2.74 -8.62
C HIS A 12 10.62 -4.10 -7.92
N LEU A 13 9.47 -4.77 -7.78
CA LEU A 13 9.41 -6.09 -7.14
C LEU A 13 9.57 -7.24 -8.15
N HIS A 14 9.16 -7.05 -9.43
CA HIS A 14 9.00 -8.14 -10.37
C HIS A 14 9.73 -7.96 -11.72
N VAL A 15 10.18 -6.73 -12.03
CA VAL A 15 10.91 -6.47 -13.27
C VAL A 15 12.41 -6.42 -12.98
N THR A 16 13.17 -7.33 -13.57
CA THR A 16 14.61 -7.53 -13.29
C THR A 16 15.51 -6.35 -13.66
N GLU A 17 15.05 -5.45 -14.53
CA GLU A 17 15.79 -4.27 -14.97
C GLU A 17 15.59 -3.06 -14.06
N SER A 18 14.68 -3.16 -13.10
CA SER A 18 14.40 -2.07 -12.15
C SER A 18 15.36 -2.09 -10.95
N GLU A 19 15.55 -0.93 -10.32
CA GLU A 19 16.34 -0.82 -9.10
C GLU A 19 15.70 -1.62 -7.98
N HIS A 20 16.46 -2.53 -7.38
CA HIS A 20 15.98 -3.37 -6.28
C HIS A 20 15.76 -2.56 -5.01
N LEU A 21 14.58 -2.71 -4.43
CA LEU A 21 14.23 -2.09 -3.15
C LEU A 21 14.89 -2.86 -2.00
N ASN A 22 15.77 -2.20 -1.27
CA ASN A 22 16.31 -2.74 -0.02
C ASN A 22 15.24 -2.75 1.09
N TRP A 23 15.56 -3.39 2.23
CA TRP A 23 14.62 -3.52 3.34
C TRP A 23 14.06 -2.19 3.84
N GLN A 24 14.90 -1.17 4.03
CA GLN A 24 14.48 0.14 4.54
C GLN A 24 13.55 0.87 3.56
N MET A 25 13.82 0.77 2.27
CA MET A 25 12.94 1.31 1.23
C MET A 25 11.58 0.61 1.25
N ARG A 26 11.55 -0.72 1.37
CA ARG A 26 10.30 -1.50 1.49
C ARG A 26 9.50 -1.10 2.71
N LEU A 27 10.14 -0.90 3.86
CA LEU A 27 9.48 -0.41 5.07
C LEU A 27 8.89 0.99 4.87
N ARG A 28 9.65 1.91 4.28
CA ARG A 28 9.19 3.27 4.00
C ARG A 28 7.97 3.28 3.07
N ILE A 29 8.00 2.48 2.01
CA ILE A 29 6.89 2.32 1.06
C ILE A 29 5.65 1.77 1.79
N THR A 30 5.82 0.73 2.61
CA THR A 30 4.73 0.13 3.40
C THR A 30 4.06 1.15 4.33
N VAL A 31 4.86 1.95 5.04
CA VAL A 31 4.36 3.02 5.92
C VAL A 31 3.63 4.08 5.10
N GLY A 32 4.18 4.51 3.96
CA GLY A 32 3.56 5.48 3.07
C GLY A 32 2.19 5.01 2.56
N MET A 33 2.09 3.75 2.11
CA MET A 33 0.81 3.15 1.70
C MET A 33 -0.24 3.18 2.83
N ALA A 34 0.18 2.81 4.06
CA ALA A 34 -0.73 2.78 5.20
C ALA A 34 -1.26 4.17 5.54
N TYR A 35 -0.42 5.21 5.51
CA TYR A 35 -0.86 6.59 5.75
C TYR A 35 -1.78 7.13 4.65
N CYS A 36 -1.52 6.82 3.39
CA CYS A 36 -2.43 7.16 2.29
C CYS A 36 -3.81 6.56 2.51
N LEU A 37 -3.89 5.26 2.82
CA LEU A 37 -5.16 4.58 3.06
C LEU A 37 -5.85 5.07 4.34
N GLU A 38 -5.11 5.32 5.42
CA GLU A 38 -5.63 5.91 6.65
C GLU A 38 -6.30 7.27 6.35
N HIS A 39 -5.62 8.13 5.58
CA HIS A 39 -6.16 9.42 5.21
C HIS A 39 -7.47 9.28 4.42
N MET A 40 -7.50 8.39 3.43
CA MET A 40 -8.68 8.12 2.62
C MET A 40 -9.87 7.65 3.46
N HIS A 41 -9.63 6.71 4.38
CA HIS A 41 -10.68 6.17 5.24
C HIS A 41 -11.19 7.18 6.27
N LYS A 42 -10.41 8.22 6.60
CA LYS A 42 -10.83 9.32 7.51
C LYS A 42 -11.66 10.40 6.84
N LEU A 43 -11.75 10.42 5.53
CA LEU A 43 -12.58 11.40 4.81
C LEU A 43 -14.08 11.18 5.10
N ASN A 44 -14.88 12.20 4.89
CA ASN A 44 -16.33 12.10 5.07
C ASN A 44 -17.05 12.54 3.77
N PRO A 45 -17.65 11.60 3.00
CA PRO A 45 -17.67 10.15 3.24
C PRO A 45 -16.29 9.50 3.07
N PRO A 46 -16.03 8.34 3.69
CA PRO A 46 -14.79 7.60 3.51
C PRO A 46 -14.55 7.26 2.04
N MET A 47 -13.31 7.40 1.60
CA MET A 47 -12.88 6.95 0.27
C MET A 47 -12.23 5.57 0.36
N THR A 48 -12.53 4.74 -0.62
CA THR A 48 -11.92 3.42 -0.77
C THR A 48 -11.36 3.24 -2.16
N HIS A 49 -10.33 2.42 -2.28
CA HIS A 49 -9.70 2.08 -3.55
C HIS A 49 -10.30 0.77 -4.09
N ASN A 50 -10.75 0.76 -5.35
CA ASN A 50 -11.46 -0.40 -5.91
C ASN A 50 -10.55 -1.58 -6.23
N ASN A 51 -9.31 -1.32 -6.61
CA ASN A 51 -8.36 -2.35 -7.06
C ASN A 51 -6.93 -2.01 -6.63
N LEU A 52 -6.68 -2.02 -5.32
CA LEU A 52 -5.37 -1.73 -4.75
C LEU A 52 -4.41 -2.91 -4.99
N THR A 53 -3.42 -2.69 -5.85
CA THR A 53 -2.36 -3.63 -6.21
C THR A 53 -1.01 -2.92 -6.29
N SER A 54 0.09 -3.65 -6.37
CA SER A 54 1.43 -3.07 -6.57
C SER A 54 1.55 -2.23 -7.84
N SER A 55 0.76 -2.52 -8.88
CA SER A 55 0.71 -1.72 -10.11
C SER A 55 0.00 -0.37 -9.94
N SER A 56 -0.86 -0.21 -8.92
CA SER A 56 -1.52 1.06 -8.60
C SER A 56 -0.75 1.92 -7.58
N VAL A 57 0.35 1.40 -7.06
CA VAL A 57 1.26 2.09 -6.14
C VAL A 57 2.47 2.60 -6.91
N TYR A 58 2.58 3.90 -7.08
CA TYR A 58 3.67 4.56 -7.78
C TYR A 58 4.69 5.12 -6.81
N LEU A 59 5.95 5.15 -7.24
CA LEU A 59 7.07 5.66 -6.45
C LEU A 59 7.57 6.98 -7.05
N MET A 60 7.68 7.98 -6.19
CA MET A 60 8.25 9.28 -6.52
C MET A 60 9.79 9.18 -6.54
N GLU A 61 10.47 10.26 -6.96
CA GLU A 61 11.93 10.31 -7.05
C GLU A 61 12.64 9.92 -5.74
N ASP A 62 12.03 10.24 -4.59
CA ASP A 62 12.53 9.90 -3.26
C ASP A 62 11.93 8.60 -2.70
N PHE A 63 11.31 7.76 -3.54
CA PHE A 63 10.59 6.53 -3.17
C PHE A 63 9.42 6.75 -2.22
N ALA A 64 8.89 7.95 -2.12
CA ALA A 64 7.61 8.17 -1.46
C ALA A 64 6.46 7.64 -2.31
N VAL A 65 5.40 7.20 -1.63
CA VAL A 65 4.27 6.52 -2.26
C VAL A 65 3.25 7.50 -2.79
N LYS A 66 2.75 7.21 -3.99
CA LYS A 66 1.56 7.80 -4.58
C LYS A 66 0.64 6.67 -5.06
N ILE A 67 -0.58 6.62 -4.58
CA ILE A 67 -1.56 5.64 -5.02
C ILE A 67 -2.40 6.27 -6.14
N SER A 68 -2.56 5.59 -7.27
CA SER A 68 -3.36 6.02 -8.41
C SER A 68 -4.70 5.28 -8.51
N ASP A 69 -5.49 5.64 -9.51
CA ASP A 69 -6.74 4.96 -9.90
C ASP A 69 -7.83 4.97 -8.81
N PHE A 70 -7.91 6.10 -8.09
CA PHE A 70 -9.04 6.34 -7.21
C PHE A 70 -10.34 6.42 -8.01
N SER A 71 -11.18 5.43 -7.88
CA SER A 71 -12.56 5.54 -8.31
C SER A 71 -13.28 6.39 -7.27
N PHE A 72 -13.54 7.64 -7.61
CA PHE A 72 -14.44 8.47 -6.82
C PHE A 72 -15.83 7.87 -6.91
N SER A 73 -16.17 6.99 -5.98
CA SER A 73 -17.55 6.56 -5.78
C SER A 73 -18.29 7.69 -5.09
N TYR A 74 -18.59 8.74 -5.86
CA TYR A 74 -19.61 9.68 -5.46
C TYR A 74 -20.92 8.89 -5.36
N GLN A 75 -21.40 8.63 -4.16
CA GLN A 75 -22.81 8.42 -3.93
C GLN A 75 -23.53 9.72 -4.30
N LYS A 76 -23.70 9.96 -5.60
CA LYS A 76 -24.73 10.87 -6.04
C LYS A 76 -26.05 10.18 -5.74
N ASP A 77 -26.92 10.86 -4.98
CA ASP A 77 -28.35 10.61 -4.87
C ASP A 77 -29.04 10.72 -6.24
N PHE A 78 -28.66 9.88 -7.17
CA PHE A 78 -29.35 9.68 -8.42
C PHE A 78 -29.79 8.22 -8.48
N LYS A 79 -31.11 8.02 -8.61
CA LYS A 79 -31.79 6.77 -8.97
C LYS A 79 -30.94 6.08 -10.05
N THR A 80 -30.05 5.19 -9.66
CA THR A 80 -29.07 4.58 -10.55
C THR A 80 -29.59 3.25 -11.05
N THR A 81 -29.52 3.12 -12.35
CA THR A 81 -29.55 1.90 -13.14
C THR A 81 -28.78 0.76 -12.45
N GLU A 82 -29.40 -0.41 -12.42
CA GLU A 82 -29.09 -1.66 -11.72
C GLU A 82 -27.72 -2.32 -12.00
N ASN A 83 -26.69 -1.59 -12.52
CA ASN A 83 -25.43 -2.20 -12.99
C ASN A 83 -24.13 -1.56 -12.46
N GLN A 84 -24.17 -0.83 -11.34
CA GLN A 84 -22.92 -0.38 -10.73
C GLN A 84 -22.42 -1.38 -9.68
N ALA A 85 -21.14 -1.79 -9.82
CA ALA A 85 -20.48 -2.61 -8.83
C ALA A 85 -20.53 -1.93 -7.45
N PRO A 86 -20.79 -2.67 -6.35
CA PRO A 86 -20.84 -2.11 -5.02
C PRO A 86 -19.50 -1.45 -4.66
N VAL A 87 -19.55 -0.29 -4.01
CA VAL A 87 -18.36 0.40 -3.50
C VAL A 87 -17.67 -0.53 -2.50
N PRO A 88 -16.36 -0.79 -2.65
CA PRO A 88 -15.66 -1.62 -1.70
C PRO A 88 -15.72 -1.02 -0.30
N ALA A 89 -15.95 -1.85 0.69
CA ALA A 89 -15.87 -1.44 2.08
C ALA A 89 -14.40 -1.18 2.50
N PRO A 90 -14.12 -0.31 3.49
CA PRO A 90 -12.76 -0.07 3.99
C PRO A 90 -12.01 -1.36 4.36
N GLU A 91 -12.71 -2.38 4.86
CA GLU A 91 -12.16 -3.69 5.21
C GLU A 91 -11.61 -4.45 3.99
N ALA A 92 -12.10 -4.15 2.79
CA ALA A 92 -11.54 -4.71 1.55
C ALA A 92 -10.16 -4.08 1.23
N ASN A 93 -10.00 -2.77 1.46
CA ASN A 93 -8.69 -2.12 1.32
C ASN A 93 -7.69 -2.61 2.35
N VAL A 94 -8.12 -2.91 3.59
CA VAL A 94 -7.27 -3.54 4.60
C VAL A 94 -6.77 -4.90 4.13
N TYR A 95 -7.65 -5.71 3.55
CA TYR A 95 -7.25 -7.00 2.97
C TYR A 95 -6.21 -6.84 1.85
N ASN A 96 -6.48 -5.93 0.90
CA ASN A 96 -5.56 -5.65 -0.20
C ASN A 96 -4.21 -5.10 0.31
N PHE A 97 -4.22 -4.30 1.36
CA PHE A 97 -2.99 -3.84 2.02
C PHE A 97 -2.20 -5.01 2.61
N GLY A 98 -2.86 -5.96 3.26
CA GLY A 98 -2.23 -7.19 3.75
C GLY A 98 -1.60 -8.03 2.62
N VAL A 99 -2.29 -8.12 1.48
CA VAL A 99 -1.77 -8.76 0.26
C VAL A 99 -0.52 -8.04 -0.27
N LEU A 100 -0.55 -6.72 -0.32
CA LEU A 100 0.61 -5.91 -0.72
C LEU A 100 1.78 -6.07 0.26
N LEU A 101 1.51 -6.12 1.55
CA LEU A 101 2.55 -6.34 2.57
C LEU A 101 3.23 -7.70 2.38
N PHE A 102 2.45 -8.76 2.07
CA PHE A 102 3.02 -10.06 1.69
C PHE A 102 3.92 -9.94 0.47
N GLU A 103 3.46 -9.28 -0.60
CA GLU A 103 4.21 -9.09 -1.84
C GLU A 103 5.53 -8.32 -1.59
N VAL A 104 5.49 -7.27 -0.78
CA VAL A 104 6.66 -6.47 -0.40
C VAL A 104 7.69 -7.29 0.41
N ILE A 105 7.24 -8.15 1.32
CA ILE A 105 8.14 -8.98 2.16
C ILE A 105 8.77 -10.09 1.33
N THR A 106 7.96 -10.76 0.50
CA THR A 106 8.37 -12.02 -0.15
C THR A 106 8.90 -11.85 -1.57
N GLY A 107 8.64 -10.70 -2.21
CA GLY A 107 8.92 -10.50 -3.65
C GLY A 107 8.09 -11.42 -4.56
N ARG A 108 7.04 -12.05 -4.04
CA ARG A 108 6.22 -13.01 -4.79
C ARG A 108 4.86 -12.42 -5.12
N LEU A 109 4.41 -12.67 -6.34
CA LEU A 109 3.04 -12.33 -6.72
C LEU A 109 2.05 -13.10 -5.85
N PRO A 110 1.04 -12.42 -5.28
CA PRO A 110 0.06 -13.05 -4.40
C PRO A 110 -0.89 -14.00 -5.12
N PHE A 111 -0.82 -14.07 -6.45
CA PHE A 111 -1.68 -14.90 -7.29
C PHE A 111 -0.84 -15.79 -8.20
N SER A 112 -1.11 -17.10 -8.19
CA SER A 112 -0.78 -17.97 -9.30
C SER A 112 -1.98 -18.06 -10.24
N VAL A 113 -1.73 -18.40 -11.50
CA VAL A 113 -2.75 -18.49 -12.56
C VAL A 113 -3.89 -19.47 -12.21
N ASP A 114 -3.66 -20.40 -11.26
CA ASP A 114 -4.56 -21.50 -10.91
C ASP A 114 -5.18 -21.37 -9.51
N SER A 115 -4.91 -20.29 -8.73
CA SER A 115 -5.42 -20.16 -7.37
C SER A 115 -6.25 -18.89 -7.17
N THR A 116 -7.36 -19.01 -6.44
CA THR A 116 -8.16 -17.89 -5.99
C THR A 116 -7.47 -17.17 -4.83
N ILE A 117 -7.78 -15.87 -4.63
CA ILE A 117 -7.20 -15.03 -3.57
C ILE A 117 -7.23 -15.67 -2.18
N GLY A 118 -8.24 -16.51 -1.90
CA GLY A 118 -8.39 -17.20 -0.61
C GLY A 118 -7.41 -18.35 -0.40
N ASP A 119 -6.98 -19.01 -1.46
CA ASP A 119 -6.22 -20.25 -1.38
C ASP A 119 -4.75 -19.98 -1.04
N TRP A 120 -4.12 -18.96 -1.66
CA TRP A 120 -2.73 -18.62 -1.37
C TRP A 120 -2.51 -18.18 0.09
N ALA A 121 -3.39 -17.33 0.61
CA ALA A 121 -3.31 -16.88 2.00
C ALA A 121 -3.43 -18.08 2.97
N SER A 122 -4.33 -19.02 2.66
CA SER A 122 -4.47 -20.27 3.43
C SER A 122 -3.21 -21.11 3.43
N ASP A 123 -2.58 -21.30 2.28
CA ASP A 123 -1.40 -22.14 2.14
C ASP A 123 -0.18 -21.55 2.84
N TYR A 124 0.04 -20.24 2.72
CA TYR A 124 1.17 -19.55 3.36
C TYR A 124 0.92 -19.27 4.85
N LEU A 125 -0.32 -19.00 5.26
CA LEU A 125 -0.65 -18.77 6.67
C LEU A 125 -0.68 -20.07 7.51
N LYS A 126 -0.86 -21.23 6.86
CA LYS A 126 -0.80 -22.56 7.48
C LYS A 126 0.60 -23.19 7.43
N CYS A 127 1.55 -22.54 6.75
CA CYS A 127 2.88 -23.08 6.58
C CYS A 127 3.64 -23.02 7.91
N ASP A 128 4.07 -24.17 8.43
CA ASP A 128 4.90 -24.28 9.64
C ASP A 128 6.38 -23.89 9.40
N LYS A 129 6.66 -23.25 8.25
CA LYS A 129 8.02 -22.78 7.91
C LYS A 129 8.35 -21.49 8.65
N PRO A 130 9.61 -21.31 9.04
CA PRO A 130 10.07 -20.05 9.59
C PRO A 130 9.78 -18.88 8.62
N VAL A 131 9.34 -17.75 9.16
CA VAL A 131 9.02 -16.56 8.35
C VAL A 131 10.22 -16.09 7.52
N GLN A 132 11.44 -16.30 8.04
CA GLN A 132 12.70 -15.98 7.38
C GLN A 132 12.86 -16.68 6.02
N ASP A 133 12.34 -17.91 5.87
CA ASP A 133 12.38 -18.66 4.62
C ASP A 133 11.43 -18.12 3.55
N MET A 134 10.54 -17.19 3.94
CA MET A 134 9.57 -16.56 3.06
C MET A 134 10.04 -15.24 2.49
N VAL A 135 11.08 -14.65 3.07
CA VAL A 135 11.61 -13.36 2.65
C VAL A 135 12.15 -13.41 1.23
N ASP A 136 12.00 -12.31 0.51
CA ASP A 136 12.54 -12.15 -0.83
C ASP A 136 14.06 -12.44 -0.84
N PRO A 137 14.50 -13.45 -1.61
CA PRO A 137 15.91 -13.83 -1.66
C PRO A 137 16.84 -12.75 -2.24
N THR A 138 16.29 -11.70 -2.85
CA THR A 138 17.07 -10.55 -3.35
C THR A 138 17.45 -9.56 -2.25
N LEU A 139 16.84 -9.68 -1.06
CA LEU A 139 17.18 -8.85 0.09
C LEU A 139 18.47 -9.34 0.75
N GLU A 140 19.53 -8.52 0.70
CA GLU A 140 20.82 -8.82 1.31
C GLU A 140 20.78 -8.85 2.85
N SER A 141 19.89 -8.03 3.43
CA SER A 141 19.71 -7.94 4.88
C SER A 141 18.31 -7.45 5.23
N PHE A 142 17.81 -7.91 6.36
CA PHE A 142 16.55 -7.46 6.95
C PHE A 142 16.61 -7.58 8.48
N ASP A 143 15.73 -6.86 9.16
CA ASP A 143 15.57 -6.93 10.62
C ASP A 143 14.56 -8.02 10.97
N GLU A 144 15.00 -9.05 11.70
CA GLU A 144 14.18 -10.22 12.04
C GLU A 144 13.01 -9.89 12.97
N GLU A 145 13.21 -8.97 13.92
CA GLU A 145 12.17 -8.56 14.87
C GLU A 145 11.05 -7.80 14.14
N ASN A 146 11.45 -6.88 13.26
CA ASN A 146 10.52 -6.17 12.39
C ASN A 146 9.79 -7.14 11.45
N LEU A 147 10.49 -8.11 10.88
CA LEU A 147 9.92 -9.11 9.99
C LEU A 147 8.79 -9.91 10.67
N VAL A 148 9.03 -10.44 11.87
CA VAL A 148 8.01 -11.21 12.62
C VAL A 148 6.79 -10.32 12.92
N SER A 149 7.02 -9.10 13.38
CA SER A 149 5.95 -8.15 13.69
C SER A 149 5.13 -7.75 12.45
N LEU A 150 5.78 -7.55 11.31
CA LEU A 150 5.12 -7.26 10.03
C LEU A 150 4.32 -8.46 9.52
N TRP A 151 4.83 -9.67 9.72
CA TRP A 151 4.12 -10.89 9.35
C TRP A 151 2.83 -11.08 10.14
N ASP A 152 2.86 -10.84 11.46
CA ASP A 152 1.67 -10.89 12.31
C ASP A 152 0.66 -9.80 11.93
N LEU A 153 1.13 -8.60 11.62
CA LEU A 153 0.27 -7.52 11.10
C LEU A 153 -0.38 -7.92 9.77
N MET A 154 0.39 -8.48 8.84
CA MET A 154 -0.11 -8.98 7.55
C MET A 154 -1.21 -10.01 7.75
N ARG A 155 -0.98 -11.01 8.64
CA ARG A 155 -1.98 -12.05 8.96
C ARG A 155 -3.28 -11.45 9.48
N SER A 156 -3.21 -10.42 10.32
CA SER A 156 -4.41 -9.74 10.83
C SER A 156 -5.18 -9.01 9.73
N CYS A 157 -4.47 -8.41 8.77
CA CYS A 157 -5.09 -7.69 7.64
C CYS A 157 -5.83 -8.62 6.67
N VAL A 158 -5.31 -9.83 6.44
CA VAL A 158 -5.92 -10.82 5.53
C VAL A 158 -6.90 -11.77 6.22
N HIS A 159 -7.36 -11.42 7.42
CA HIS A 159 -8.31 -12.27 8.14
C HIS A 159 -9.56 -12.56 7.28
N PRO A 160 -10.04 -13.83 7.23
CA PRO A 160 -11.21 -14.22 6.42
C PRO A 160 -12.46 -13.42 6.74
N ASP A 161 -12.75 -13.21 8.04
CA ASP A 161 -13.82 -12.34 8.48
C ASP A 161 -13.40 -10.86 8.39
N PRO A 162 -14.06 -10.03 7.54
CA PRO A 162 -13.73 -8.61 7.40
C PRO A 162 -13.83 -7.83 8.71
N HIS A 163 -14.74 -8.21 9.61
CA HIS A 163 -14.94 -7.53 10.90
C HIS A 163 -13.83 -7.79 11.91
N GLN A 164 -12.99 -8.80 11.66
CA GLN A 164 -11.82 -9.09 12.49
C GLN A 164 -10.54 -8.38 11.98
N ARG A 165 -10.62 -7.72 10.82
CA ARG A 165 -9.49 -6.95 10.29
C ARG A 165 -9.31 -5.65 11.07
N PRO A 166 -8.05 -5.24 11.35
CA PRO A 166 -7.80 -3.98 12.02
C PRO A 166 -8.20 -2.77 11.14
N LEU A 167 -8.49 -1.63 11.76
CA LEU A 167 -8.68 -0.39 11.03
C LEU A 167 -7.34 0.16 10.53
N MET A 168 -7.33 0.92 9.42
CA MET A 168 -6.11 1.50 8.87
C MET A 168 -5.34 2.41 9.83
N ASN A 169 -6.03 3.13 10.74
CA ASN A 169 -5.37 3.93 11.76
C ASN A 169 -4.57 3.07 12.77
N ASN A 170 -5.08 1.88 13.11
CA ASN A 170 -4.37 0.95 13.98
C ASN A 170 -3.17 0.34 13.25
N ILE A 171 -3.33 0.00 11.97
CA ILE A 171 -2.25 -0.51 11.11
C ILE A 171 -1.14 0.52 10.99
N ALA A 172 -1.46 1.79 10.68
CA ALA A 172 -0.49 2.87 10.57
C ALA A 172 0.26 3.12 11.88
N ALA A 173 -0.44 3.07 13.02
CA ALA A 173 0.17 3.18 14.34
C ALA A 173 1.13 2.02 14.64
N THR A 174 0.69 0.78 14.37
CA THR A 174 1.52 -0.42 14.55
C THR A 174 2.76 -0.38 13.66
N LEU A 175 2.63 0.01 12.39
CA LEU A 175 3.77 0.15 11.48
C LEU A 175 4.78 1.20 11.97
N ARG A 176 4.31 2.35 12.45
CA ARG A 176 5.19 3.35 13.05
C ARG A 176 5.96 2.80 14.24
N ASP A 177 5.29 2.02 15.09
CA ASP A 177 5.92 1.44 16.27
C ASP A 177 6.95 0.35 15.92
N ILE A 178 6.68 -0.45 14.88
CA ILE A 178 7.62 -1.45 14.35
C ILE A 178 8.82 -0.77 13.70
N THR A 179 8.56 0.11 12.72
CA THR A 179 9.59 0.60 11.80
C THR A 179 10.32 1.85 12.28
N ARG A 180 9.74 2.57 13.26
CA ARG A 180 10.16 3.90 13.72
C ARG A 180 10.13 4.98 12.63
N ILE A 181 9.44 4.73 11.52
CA ILE A 181 9.27 5.69 10.42
C ILE A 181 8.04 6.55 10.72
N THR A 182 8.25 7.86 10.74
CA THR A 182 7.15 8.84 10.94
C THR A 182 6.41 9.11 9.63
N PRO A 183 5.18 9.67 9.67
CA PRO A 183 4.45 10.12 8.48
C PRO A 183 5.28 11.05 7.58
N ASP A 184 5.96 12.02 8.18
CA ASP A 184 6.79 13.00 7.45
C ASP A 184 7.97 12.33 6.73
N ALA A 185 8.56 11.29 7.31
CA ALA A 185 9.64 10.53 6.70
C ALA A 185 9.17 9.63 5.56
N ALA A 186 7.89 9.24 5.55
CA ALA A 186 7.27 8.43 4.51
C ALA A 186 6.58 9.25 3.41
N SER A 187 6.28 10.53 3.68
CA SER A 187 5.63 11.44 2.73
C SER A 187 6.61 11.94 1.66
N PRO A 188 6.12 12.29 0.46
CA PRO A 188 6.93 12.91 -0.59
C PRO A 188 7.57 14.21 -0.08
N LYS A 189 8.86 14.36 -0.33
CA LYS A 189 9.51 15.65 -0.15
C LYS A 189 9.06 16.55 -1.28
N LEU A 190 8.43 17.67 -0.94
CA LEU A 190 8.04 18.67 -1.93
C LEU A 190 9.30 19.14 -2.69
N SER A 191 9.29 19.01 -4.02
CA SER A 191 10.35 19.56 -4.84
C SER A 191 10.41 21.08 -4.64
N PRO A 192 11.60 21.68 -4.53
CA PRO A 192 11.72 23.15 -4.52
C PRO A 192 11.06 23.82 -5.72
N MET A 193 10.90 23.13 -6.83
CA MET A 193 10.22 23.63 -8.03
C MET A 193 8.70 23.74 -7.86
N TRP A 194 8.09 23.00 -6.94
CA TRP A 194 6.66 23.08 -6.69
C TRP A 194 6.21 24.45 -6.13
N TRP A 195 7.04 25.07 -5.32
CA TRP A 195 6.79 26.44 -4.82
C TRP A 195 6.87 27.48 -5.95
N ALA A 196 7.78 27.29 -6.90
CA ALA A 196 7.90 28.18 -8.05
C ALA A 196 6.68 28.09 -8.98
N GLU A 197 6.11 26.88 -9.16
CA GLU A 197 4.88 26.69 -9.93
C GLU A 197 3.67 27.32 -9.24
N LEU A 198 3.56 27.26 -7.91
CA LEU A 198 2.50 27.93 -7.15
C LEU A 198 2.59 29.46 -7.22
N GLU A 199 3.81 30.03 -7.17
CA GLU A 199 4.00 31.48 -7.34
C GLU A 199 3.59 31.97 -8.73
N ILE A 200 3.86 31.17 -9.78
CA ILE A 200 3.47 31.49 -11.16
C ILE A 200 1.95 31.43 -11.35
N MET A 201 1.25 30.54 -10.61
CA MET A 201 -0.20 30.35 -10.71
C MET A 201 -0.99 31.27 -9.77
N SER A 202 -0.35 31.97 -8.86
CA SER A 202 -1.02 32.96 -7.99
C SER A 202 -1.20 34.28 -8.72
N PRO A 203 -2.43 34.81 -8.84
CA PRO A 203 -2.62 36.14 -9.44
C PRO A 203 -1.92 37.18 -8.59
N PRO A 204 -1.33 38.24 -9.21
CA PRO A 204 -0.70 39.32 -8.48
C PRO A 204 -1.68 39.98 -7.52
N PRO A 205 -1.26 40.38 -6.31
CA PRO A 205 -2.13 41.07 -5.37
C PRO A 205 -2.64 42.35 -5.99
N SER A 206 -3.96 42.53 -6.02
CA SER A 206 -4.68 43.71 -6.49
C SER A 206 -4.49 44.90 -5.59
#